data_ef479be61f8f9708ebfcad6e32e384a9
#
_entry.id   ef479be61f8f9708ebfcad6e32e384a9
#
_cell.length_a   1.000
_cell.length_b   1.000
_cell.length_c   1.000
_cell.angle_alpha   90.00
_cell.angle_beta   90.00
_cell.angle_gamma   90.00
#
_symmetry.space_group_name_H-M   'P 1'
#
loop_
_entity.id
_entity.type
_entity.pdbx_description
1 polymer ?
#
loop_
_entity_poly.entity_id
_entity_poly.type
_entity_poly.pdbx_seq_one_letter_code
_entity_poly.pdbx_strand_id
1 'polypeptide(L)'
;HAGNHADVLKHTVQSLIIESLKEKEKPFLYLDTHAGAGRYQLSGEHAERTGEYLEGIARIWQQDDLPAELEPYIGVVNHFNRNGQLRYYPGSPLIARQLLREQDSLQLTELHPSDFPLLRSEFQKDSRARVDKADGYLQLKAKLPPVSRRGLVLIDPPYEIKTDYQAVVTGINEGYKRFATGTYALWYPVVLRAQIKRMIKDLE
;
A
#
# COMPACT_ATOMS: atom_id res chain seq x y z
N HIS A 1 -10.30 -9.91 3.49
CA HIS A 1 -8.88 -10.22 3.67
C HIS A 1 -8.11 -9.13 4.43
N ALA A 2 -8.71 -7.93 4.66
CA ALA A 2 -8.02 -6.81 5.29
C ALA A 2 -7.53 -7.13 6.71
N GLY A 3 -6.27 -6.78 7.01
CA GLY A 3 -5.66 -6.97 8.32
C GLY A 3 -5.15 -8.37 8.62
N ASN A 4 -5.07 -9.27 7.64
CA ASN A 4 -4.47 -10.58 7.82
C ASN A 4 -2.94 -10.49 8.04
N HIS A 5 -2.29 -11.62 8.29
CA HIS A 5 -0.83 -11.66 8.53
C HIS A 5 0.00 -11.13 7.34
N ALA A 6 -0.47 -11.31 6.12
CA ALA A 6 0.20 -10.79 4.92
C ALA A 6 0.14 -9.25 4.86
N ASP A 7 -1.01 -8.68 5.21
CA ASP A 7 -1.16 -7.22 5.34
C ASP A 7 -0.29 -6.65 6.45
N VAL A 8 -0.19 -7.34 7.60
CA VAL A 8 0.70 -6.91 8.70
C VAL A 8 2.15 -6.80 8.20
N LEU A 9 2.65 -7.82 7.51
CA LEU A 9 4.01 -7.81 6.96
C LEU A 9 4.18 -6.70 5.91
N LYS A 10 3.27 -6.63 4.94
CA LYS A 10 3.29 -5.62 3.86
C LYS A 10 3.32 -4.19 4.40
N HIS A 11 2.40 -3.89 5.31
CA HIS A 11 2.24 -2.54 5.84
C HIS A 11 3.31 -2.16 6.84
N THR A 12 3.93 -3.13 7.54
CA THR A 12 5.15 -2.89 8.33
C THR A 12 6.30 -2.48 7.41
N VAL A 13 6.57 -3.25 6.35
CA VAL A 13 7.62 -2.93 5.39
C VAL A 13 7.37 -1.57 4.72
N GLN A 14 6.13 -1.31 4.30
CA GLN A 14 5.73 0.00 3.76
C GLN A 14 6.04 1.14 4.73
N SER A 15 5.69 0.98 6.00
CA SER A 15 5.91 2.00 7.04
C SER A 15 7.39 2.26 7.26
N LEU A 16 8.21 1.22 7.32
CA LEU A 16 9.67 1.34 7.47
C LEU A 16 10.33 2.04 6.28
N ILE A 17 9.89 1.75 5.05
CA ILE A 17 10.39 2.45 3.87
C ILE A 17 10.01 3.93 3.93
N ILE A 18 8.78 4.27 4.32
CA ILE A 18 8.34 5.66 4.48
C ILE A 18 9.19 6.37 5.54
N GLU A 19 9.41 5.76 6.72
CA GLU A 19 10.26 6.35 7.76
C GLU A 19 11.69 6.58 7.27
N SER A 20 12.28 5.62 6.58
CA SER A 20 13.62 5.79 5.98
C SER A 20 13.67 6.92 4.94
N LEU A 21 12.63 7.08 4.13
CA LEU A 21 12.57 8.22 3.20
C LEU A 21 12.45 9.57 3.91
N LYS A 22 11.87 9.61 5.11
CA LYS A 22 11.72 10.83 5.93
C LYS A 22 13.02 11.29 6.60
N GLU A 23 14.04 10.43 6.70
CA GLU A 23 15.37 10.82 7.22
C GLU A 23 15.99 11.98 6.44
N LYS A 24 15.62 12.17 5.17
CA LYS A 24 16.01 13.33 4.38
C LYS A 24 14.86 14.35 4.33
N GLU A 25 15.18 15.62 4.54
CA GLU A 25 14.22 16.73 4.50
C GLU A 25 13.54 16.92 3.14
N LYS A 26 14.23 16.52 2.05
CA LYS A 26 13.70 16.64 0.70
C LYS A 26 12.39 15.85 0.55
N PRO A 27 11.32 16.47 -0.02
CA PRO A 27 10.03 15.80 -0.21
C PRO A 27 10.14 14.57 -1.13
N PHE A 28 9.17 13.67 -1.00
CA PHE A 28 9.03 12.50 -1.87
C PHE A 28 7.58 12.23 -2.24
N LEU A 29 7.40 11.42 -3.29
CA LEU A 29 6.12 10.91 -3.72
C LEU A 29 5.88 9.50 -3.16
N TYR A 30 4.72 9.26 -2.59
CA TYR A 30 4.15 7.92 -2.43
C TYR A 30 3.18 7.65 -3.59
N LEU A 31 3.46 6.61 -4.39
CA LEU A 31 2.62 6.18 -5.49
C LEU A 31 2.10 4.78 -5.20
N ASP A 32 0.78 4.62 -5.17
CA ASP A 32 0.09 3.35 -4.96
C ASP A 32 -0.70 2.97 -6.20
N THR A 33 -0.35 1.86 -6.81
CA THR A 33 -0.94 1.43 -8.08
C THR A 33 -2.28 0.71 -7.91
N HIS A 34 -2.55 0.15 -6.71
CA HIS A 34 -3.75 -0.63 -6.40
C HIS A 34 -4.20 -0.30 -4.97
N ALA A 35 -4.68 0.94 -4.80
CA ALA A 35 -4.86 1.53 -3.47
C ALA A 35 -6.06 0.98 -2.68
N GLY A 36 -6.98 0.26 -3.32
CA GLY A 36 -8.19 -0.27 -2.68
C GLY A 36 -9.12 0.82 -2.17
N ALA A 37 -10.01 0.46 -1.25
CA ALA A 37 -10.99 1.39 -0.66
C ALA A 37 -10.38 2.36 0.37
N GLY A 38 -9.15 2.12 0.81
CA GLY A 38 -8.46 2.90 1.84
C GLY A 38 -8.80 2.45 3.25
N ARG A 39 -10.06 2.46 3.65
CA ARG A 39 -10.52 2.03 4.99
C ARG A 39 -11.35 0.77 4.88
N TYR A 40 -11.08 -0.18 5.76
CA TYR A 40 -11.83 -1.43 5.85
C TYR A 40 -12.47 -1.57 7.23
N GLN A 41 -13.76 -1.88 7.26
CA GLN A 41 -14.48 -2.17 8.50
C GLN A 41 -14.28 -3.65 8.86
N LEU A 42 -13.78 -3.91 10.08
CA LEU A 42 -13.53 -5.27 10.59
C LEU A 42 -14.74 -5.88 11.33
N SER A 43 -15.73 -5.05 11.69
CA SER A 43 -16.98 -5.45 12.35
C SER A 43 -18.12 -5.46 11.34
N GLY A 44 -18.17 -6.43 10.44
CA GLY A 44 -19.26 -6.57 9.48
C GLY A 44 -19.42 -8.02 9.04
N GLU A 45 -20.61 -8.40 8.52
CA GLU A 45 -20.90 -9.79 8.12
C GLU A 45 -19.83 -10.44 7.24
N HIS A 46 -19.16 -9.67 6.37
CA HIS A 46 -18.08 -10.17 5.53
C HIS A 46 -16.76 -10.36 6.29
N ALA A 47 -16.40 -9.44 7.18
CA ALA A 47 -15.17 -9.54 7.98
C ALA A 47 -15.30 -10.63 9.06
N GLU A 48 -16.49 -10.79 9.63
CA GLU A 48 -16.79 -11.84 10.60
C GLU A 48 -16.80 -13.25 9.96
N ARG A 49 -17.24 -13.35 8.69
CA ARG A 49 -17.20 -14.64 7.96
C ARG A 49 -15.81 -15.12 7.64
N THR A 50 -14.86 -14.25 7.33
CA THR A 50 -13.50 -14.66 7.01
C THR A 50 -12.60 -14.70 8.23
N GLY A 51 -12.80 -13.82 9.22
CA GLY A 51 -12.03 -13.76 10.46
C GLY A 51 -10.51 -13.60 10.27
N GLU A 52 -10.05 -13.31 9.05
CA GLU A 52 -8.62 -13.31 8.73
C GLU A 52 -7.80 -12.28 9.53
N TYR A 53 -8.41 -11.15 9.90
CA TYR A 53 -7.76 -10.15 10.75
C TYR A 53 -7.45 -10.68 12.16
N LEU A 54 -8.18 -11.72 12.63
CA LEU A 54 -7.93 -12.37 13.94
C LEU A 54 -6.57 -13.08 13.96
N GLU A 55 -6.13 -13.59 12.80
CA GLU A 55 -4.83 -14.23 12.63
C GLU A 55 -3.73 -13.25 12.18
N GLY A 56 -4.04 -11.98 12.11
CA GLY A 56 -3.13 -10.89 11.73
C GLY A 56 -3.09 -9.79 12.77
N ILE A 57 -3.63 -8.62 12.42
CA ILE A 57 -3.54 -7.42 13.25
C ILE A 57 -4.12 -7.59 14.65
N ALA A 58 -5.18 -8.36 14.84
CA ALA A 58 -5.78 -8.56 16.15
C ALA A 58 -4.84 -9.22 17.16
N ARG A 59 -3.84 -9.98 16.69
CA ARG A 59 -2.85 -10.63 17.56
C ARG A 59 -1.81 -9.68 18.13
N ILE A 60 -1.59 -8.54 17.50
CA ILE A 60 -0.45 -7.68 17.83
C ILE A 60 -0.84 -6.25 18.24
N TRP A 61 -2.01 -5.75 17.85
CA TRP A 61 -2.32 -4.32 17.94
C TRP A 61 -2.38 -3.73 19.37
N GLN A 62 -2.56 -4.55 20.38
CA GLN A 62 -2.59 -4.16 21.81
C GLN A 62 -1.49 -4.82 22.64
N GLN A 63 -0.45 -5.35 22.01
CA GLN A 63 0.66 -5.92 22.76
C GLN A 63 1.64 -4.82 23.15
N ASP A 64 2.11 -4.86 24.43
CA ASP A 64 3.02 -3.85 24.98
C ASP A 64 4.49 -4.10 24.62
N ASP A 65 4.86 -5.33 24.26
CA ASP A 65 6.24 -5.75 23.97
C ASP A 65 6.40 -6.11 22.47
N LEU A 66 6.16 -5.11 21.61
CA LEU A 66 6.36 -5.26 20.17
C LEU A 66 7.76 -4.80 19.78
N PRO A 67 8.37 -5.42 18.73
CA PRO A 67 9.57 -4.88 18.10
C PRO A 67 9.36 -3.43 17.63
N ALA A 68 10.38 -2.59 17.84
CA ALA A 68 10.33 -1.16 17.49
C ALA A 68 9.99 -0.93 16.00
N GLU A 69 10.32 -1.87 15.12
CA GLU A 69 10.03 -1.83 13.70
C GLU A 69 8.52 -1.83 13.40
N LEU A 70 7.70 -2.34 14.33
CA LEU A 70 6.23 -2.33 14.19
C LEU A 70 5.59 -1.03 14.65
N GLU A 71 6.28 -0.21 15.45
CA GLU A 71 5.72 1.01 16.06
C GLU A 71 5.08 1.97 15.04
N PRO A 72 5.72 2.32 13.90
CA PRO A 72 5.12 3.24 12.95
C PRO A 72 3.79 2.71 12.40
N TYR A 73 3.73 1.43 12.06
CA TYR A 73 2.53 0.77 11.54
C TYR A 73 1.43 0.67 12.62
N ILE A 74 1.75 0.16 13.80
CA ILE A 74 0.80 0.00 14.91
C ILE A 74 0.26 1.36 15.37
N GLY A 75 1.10 2.40 15.40
CA GLY A 75 0.69 3.77 15.69
C GLY A 75 -0.43 4.25 14.75
N VAL A 76 -0.33 3.92 13.45
CA VAL A 76 -1.40 4.23 12.49
C VAL A 76 -2.67 3.42 12.77
N VAL A 77 -2.57 2.11 13.02
CA VAL A 77 -3.75 1.29 13.35
C VAL A 77 -4.46 1.84 14.60
N ASN A 78 -3.71 2.22 15.63
CA ASN A 78 -4.23 2.83 16.86
C ASN A 78 -4.92 4.17 16.58
N HIS A 79 -4.39 4.98 15.67
CA HIS A 79 -5.01 6.25 15.27
C HIS A 79 -6.45 6.06 14.74
N PHE A 80 -6.71 4.98 14.02
CA PHE A 80 -8.05 4.66 13.51
C PHE A 80 -8.94 3.94 14.52
N ASN A 81 -8.39 3.49 15.67
CA ASN A 81 -9.09 2.68 16.69
C ASN A 81 -8.95 3.25 18.12
N ARG A 82 -9.04 4.57 18.25
CA ARG A 82 -8.80 5.31 19.52
C ARG A 82 -9.68 4.88 20.71
N ASN A 83 -10.81 4.22 20.44
CA ASN A 83 -11.74 3.78 21.49
C ASN A 83 -11.35 2.41 22.09
N GLY A 84 -10.16 1.89 21.80
CA GLY A 84 -9.70 0.60 22.31
C GLY A 84 -10.42 -0.61 21.72
N GLN A 85 -11.11 -0.44 20.60
CA GLN A 85 -11.78 -1.51 19.86
C GLN A 85 -11.28 -1.54 18.41
N LEU A 86 -10.81 -2.69 17.97
CA LEU A 86 -10.34 -2.89 16.61
C LEU A 86 -11.51 -2.98 15.63
N ARG A 87 -12.00 -1.83 15.16
CA ARG A 87 -13.14 -1.71 14.25
C ARG A 87 -12.76 -1.46 12.81
N TYR A 88 -11.65 -0.76 12.61
CA TYR A 88 -11.21 -0.32 11.29
C TYR A 88 -9.78 -0.74 11.02
N TYR A 89 -9.54 -1.14 9.79
CA TYR A 89 -8.20 -1.40 9.31
C TYR A 89 -7.81 -0.37 8.24
N PRO A 90 -6.69 0.36 8.43
CA PRO A 90 -6.18 1.25 7.40
C PRO A 90 -5.46 0.45 6.32
N GLY A 91 -5.87 0.59 5.06
CA GLY A 91 -5.11 0.09 3.93
C GLY A 91 -3.86 0.93 3.64
N SER A 92 -3.05 0.49 2.70
CA SER A 92 -1.80 1.15 2.29
C SER A 92 -1.91 2.67 2.11
N PRO A 93 -2.95 3.24 1.44
CA PRO A 93 -3.02 4.68 1.23
C PRO A 93 -3.27 5.46 2.53
N LEU A 94 -4.04 4.90 3.48
CA LEU A 94 -4.28 5.55 4.76
C LEU A 94 -3.07 5.47 5.69
N ILE A 95 -2.32 4.38 5.62
CA ILE A 95 -1.03 4.26 6.32
C ILE A 95 -0.06 5.31 5.79
N ALA A 96 0.08 5.42 4.47
CA ALA A 96 0.91 6.43 3.87
C ALA A 96 0.47 7.85 4.27
N ARG A 97 -0.83 8.16 4.18
CA ARG A 97 -1.38 9.47 4.56
C ARG A 97 -0.99 9.89 5.96
N GLN A 98 -1.03 8.95 6.91
CA GLN A 98 -0.75 9.23 8.32
C GLN A 98 0.74 9.42 8.59
N LEU A 99 1.61 8.75 7.84
CA LEU A 99 3.06 8.80 8.04
C LEU A 99 3.75 9.92 7.25
N LEU A 100 3.17 10.36 6.12
CA LEU A 100 3.74 11.39 5.27
C LEU A 100 3.66 12.78 5.90
N ARG A 101 4.69 13.60 5.62
CA ARG A 101 4.81 15.01 6.04
C ARG A 101 3.97 15.91 5.12
N GLU A 102 3.78 17.16 5.48
CA GLU A 102 3.03 18.14 4.70
C GLU A 102 3.62 18.41 3.30
N GLN A 103 4.95 18.35 3.16
CA GLN A 103 5.64 18.55 1.89
C GLN A 103 5.63 17.32 0.98
N ASP A 104 5.31 16.13 1.49
CA ASP A 104 5.25 14.89 0.72
C ASP A 104 3.91 14.79 -0.02
N SER A 105 3.85 13.98 -1.07
CA SER A 105 2.65 13.84 -1.90
C SER A 105 2.24 12.40 -2.09
N LEU A 106 0.93 12.20 -2.33
CA LEU A 106 0.33 10.90 -2.61
C LEU A 106 -0.29 10.89 -4.01
N GLN A 107 0.04 9.86 -4.78
CA GLN A 107 -0.64 9.52 -6.03
C GLN A 107 -1.26 8.14 -5.86
N LEU A 108 -2.58 8.08 -5.80
CA LEU A 108 -3.34 6.87 -5.52
C LEU A 108 -4.14 6.47 -6.74
N THR A 109 -4.08 5.21 -7.11
CA THR A 109 -4.79 4.68 -8.27
C THR A 109 -5.64 3.49 -7.86
N GLU A 110 -6.91 3.52 -8.26
CA GLU A 110 -7.84 2.42 -8.04
C GLU A 110 -8.77 2.29 -9.24
N LEU A 111 -8.85 1.09 -9.79
CA LEU A 111 -9.67 0.81 -10.97
C LEU A 111 -11.05 0.24 -10.61
N HIS A 112 -11.14 -0.45 -9.46
CA HIS A 112 -12.35 -1.15 -9.07
C HIS A 112 -13.52 -0.16 -8.83
N PRO A 113 -14.69 -0.40 -9.45
CA PRO A 113 -15.78 0.57 -9.43
C PRO A 113 -16.40 0.81 -8.05
N SER A 114 -16.33 -0.14 -7.12
CA SER A 114 -16.83 0.02 -5.76
C SER A 114 -15.81 0.70 -4.83
N ASP A 115 -14.52 0.46 -5.02
CA ASP A 115 -13.48 0.92 -4.11
C ASP A 115 -13.03 2.34 -4.42
N PHE A 116 -12.98 2.72 -5.70
CA PHE A 116 -12.60 4.06 -6.12
C PHE A 116 -13.43 5.18 -5.46
N PRO A 117 -14.79 5.13 -5.41
CA PRO A 117 -15.57 6.18 -4.74
C PRO A 117 -15.26 6.29 -3.25
N LEU A 118 -15.01 5.16 -2.57
CA LEU A 118 -14.65 5.12 -1.15
C LEU A 118 -13.28 5.76 -0.93
N LEU A 119 -12.28 5.35 -1.71
CA LEU A 119 -10.95 5.94 -1.67
C LEU A 119 -10.99 7.44 -1.92
N ARG A 120 -11.69 7.87 -2.97
CA ARG A 120 -11.84 9.29 -3.31
C ARG A 120 -12.46 10.10 -2.17
N SER A 121 -13.49 9.56 -1.51
CA SER A 121 -14.13 10.19 -0.35
C SER A 121 -13.18 10.35 0.82
N GLU A 122 -12.36 9.33 1.11
CA GLU A 122 -11.37 9.36 2.19
C GLU A 122 -10.32 10.47 2.00
N PHE A 123 -9.94 10.76 0.75
CA PHE A 123 -8.86 11.70 0.43
C PHE A 123 -9.34 13.07 -0.07
N GLN A 124 -10.64 13.34 -0.18
CA GLN A 124 -11.18 14.57 -0.77
C GLN A 124 -10.70 15.87 -0.11
N LYS A 125 -10.30 15.83 1.15
CA LYS A 125 -9.83 16.98 1.93
C LYS A 125 -8.30 17.04 2.10
N ASP A 126 -7.57 16.06 1.58
CA ASP A 126 -6.10 16.03 1.67
C ASP A 126 -5.49 16.63 0.41
N SER A 127 -4.97 17.85 0.52
CA SER A 127 -4.38 18.58 -0.60
C SER A 127 -3.11 17.94 -1.16
N ARG A 128 -2.47 17.04 -0.39
CA ARG A 128 -1.28 16.29 -0.81
C ARG A 128 -1.63 15.13 -1.76
N ALA A 129 -2.90 14.67 -1.74
CA ALA A 129 -3.34 13.48 -2.42
C ALA A 129 -4.01 13.74 -3.76
N ARG A 130 -3.69 12.92 -4.74
CA ARG A 130 -4.42 12.78 -6.00
C ARG A 130 -4.93 11.36 -6.13
N VAL A 131 -6.21 11.19 -6.45
CA VAL A 131 -6.87 9.90 -6.58
C VAL A 131 -7.42 9.76 -8.00
N ASP A 132 -6.86 8.83 -8.75
CA ASP A 132 -7.24 8.58 -10.16
C ASP A 132 -7.96 7.22 -10.30
N LYS A 133 -9.07 7.22 -11.05
CA LYS A 133 -9.69 5.97 -11.52
C LYS A 133 -9.01 5.54 -12.80
N ALA A 134 -8.01 4.67 -12.69
CA ALA A 134 -7.18 4.28 -13.82
C ALA A 134 -6.53 2.91 -13.59
N ASP A 135 -5.93 2.38 -14.65
CA ASP A 135 -5.04 1.21 -14.57
C ASP A 135 -3.72 1.62 -13.90
N GLY A 136 -3.39 0.95 -12.78
CA GLY A 136 -2.21 1.25 -11.97
C GLY A 136 -0.89 1.08 -12.72
N TYR A 137 -0.80 0.12 -13.64
CA TYR A 137 0.42 -0.10 -14.43
C TYR A 137 0.66 1.05 -15.44
N LEU A 138 -0.41 1.57 -16.04
CA LEU A 138 -0.31 2.73 -16.92
C LEU A 138 0.13 3.99 -16.15
N GLN A 139 -0.22 4.10 -14.88
CA GLN A 139 0.20 5.23 -14.03
C GLN A 139 1.71 5.24 -13.77
N LEU A 140 2.37 4.10 -13.73
CA LEU A 140 3.84 4.04 -13.62
C LEU A 140 4.52 4.79 -14.76
N LYS A 141 3.97 4.69 -15.96
CA LYS A 141 4.45 5.46 -17.11
C LYS A 141 4.07 6.95 -17.04
N ALA A 142 2.87 7.26 -16.59
CA ALA A 142 2.31 8.61 -16.64
C ALA A 142 2.80 9.52 -15.51
N LYS A 143 3.09 8.96 -14.33
CA LYS A 143 3.39 9.72 -13.10
C LYS A 143 4.86 9.71 -12.70
N LEU A 144 5.68 8.87 -13.34
CA LEU A 144 7.13 8.80 -13.07
C LEU A 144 7.94 9.48 -14.17
N PRO A 145 9.02 10.18 -13.83
CA PRO A 145 9.53 10.44 -12.48
C PRO A 145 8.73 11.55 -11.77
N PRO A 146 8.65 11.52 -10.43
CA PRO A 146 8.05 12.63 -9.68
C PRO A 146 8.92 13.89 -9.75
N VAL A 147 8.31 15.06 -9.52
CA VAL A 147 9.02 16.35 -9.49
C VAL A 147 10.14 16.33 -8.42
N SER A 148 9.89 15.71 -7.27
CA SER A 148 10.87 15.55 -6.19
C SER A 148 12.08 14.68 -6.54
N ARG A 149 11.99 13.86 -7.59
CA ARG A 149 12.97 12.82 -7.95
C ARG A 149 13.29 11.86 -6.78
N ARG A 150 12.33 11.69 -5.88
CA ARG A 150 12.35 10.74 -4.76
C ARG A 150 10.96 10.16 -4.59
N GLY A 151 10.86 8.88 -4.26
CA GLY A 151 9.55 8.26 -4.05
C GLY A 151 9.60 6.78 -3.71
N LEU A 152 8.48 6.35 -3.15
CA LEU A 152 8.10 4.96 -2.98
C LEU A 152 6.96 4.64 -3.96
N VAL A 153 7.13 3.60 -4.74
CA VAL A 153 6.13 3.02 -5.62
C VAL A 153 5.69 1.69 -5.03
N LEU A 154 4.46 1.63 -4.51
CA LEU A 154 3.85 0.39 -4.03
C LEU A 154 3.04 -0.26 -5.14
N ILE A 155 3.28 -1.55 -5.38
CA ILE A 155 2.64 -2.35 -6.42
C ILE A 155 2.09 -3.62 -5.77
N ASP A 156 0.78 -3.67 -5.57
CA ASP A 156 0.07 -4.76 -4.89
C ASP A 156 -1.17 -5.19 -5.69
N PRO A 157 -0.98 -5.81 -6.86
CA PRO A 157 -2.10 -6.26 -7.68
C PRO A 157 -2.76 -7.52 -7.10
N PRO A 158 -4.03 -7.78 -7.45
CA PRO A 158 -4.77 -8.93 -6.91
C PRO A 158 -4.28 -10.29 -7.41
N TYR A 159 -3.51 -10.35 -8.51
CA TYR A 159 -3.04 -11.59 -9.14
C TYR A 159 -4.17 -12.58 -9.48
N GLU A 160 -5.34 -12.09 -9.82
CA GLU A 160 -6.50 -12.91 -10.15
C GLU A 160 -6.34 -13.61 -11.50
N ILE A 161 -5.69 -12.95 -12.44
CA ILE A 161 -5.48 -13.47 -13.79
C ILE A 161 -4.01 -13.64 -14.11
N LYS A 162 -3.69 -14.61 -14.98
CA LYS A 162 -2.30 -14.94 -15.34
C LYS A 162 -1.54 -13.77 -15.98
N THR A 163 -2.25 -12.87 -16.62
CA THR A 163 -1.68 -11.68 -17.27
C THR A 163 -1.15 -10.65 -16.27
N ASP A 164 -1.59 -10.68 -15.01
CA ASP A 164 -1.12 -9.74 -13.98
C ASP A 164 0.39 -9.86 -13.75
N TYR A 165 0.93 -11.08 -13.76
CA TYR A 165 2.37 -11.29 -13.61
C TYR A 165 3.19 -10.61 -14.71
N GLN A 166 2.73 -10.66 -15.96
CA GLN A 166 3.41 -9.99 -17.06
C GLN A 166 3.18 -8.48 -17.02
N ALA A 167 2.00 -8.02 -16.61
CA ALA A 167 1.69 -6.60 -16.45
C ALA A 167 2.58 -5.95 -15.37
N VAL A 168 2.84 -6.65 -14.26
CA VAL A 168 3.80 -6.24 -13.22
C VAL A 168 5.19 -5.99 -13.82
N VAL A 169 5.75 -6.98 -14.53
CA VAL A 169 7.07 -6.88 -15.15
C VAL A 169 7.13 -5.69 -16.11
N THR A 170 6.15 -5.59 -16.99
CA THR A 170 6.08 -4.50 -17.97
C THR A 170 5.97 -3.13 -17.29
N GLY A 171 5.09 -3.02 -16.30
CA GLY A 171 4.87 -1.77 -15.54
C GLY A 171 6.11 -1.34 -14.78
N ILE A 172 6.78 -2.25 -14.06
CA ILE A 172 8.01 -1.95 -13.31
C ILE A 172 9.12 -1.53 -14.28
N ASN A 173 9.34 -2.25 -15.37
CA ASN A 173 10.35 -1.90 -16.35
C ASN A 173 10.12 -0.52 -16.97
N GLU A 174 8.87 -0.18 -17.28
CA GLU A 174 8.51 1.15 -17.79
C GLU A 174 8.71 2.25 -16.73
N GLY A 175 8.37 1.97 -15.47
CA GLY A 175 8.63 2.88 -14.35
C GLY A 175 10.13 3.08 -14.11
N TYR A 176 10.89 1.99 -14.05
CA TYR A 176 12.33 1.99 -13.80
C TYR A 176 13.11 2.77 -14.87
N LYS A 177 12.78 2.60 -16.15
CA LYS A 177 13.38 3.41 -17.25
C LYS A 177 13.25 4.90 -17.02
N ARG A 178 12.21 5.36 -16.33
CA ARG A 178 11.94 6.78 -16.05
C ARG A 178 12.46 7.24 -14.71
N PHE A 179 12.47 6.33 -13.74
CA PHE A 179 12.76 6.64 -12.34
C PHE A 179 13.57 5.53 -11.68
N ALA A 180 14.77 5.26 -12.20
CA ALA A 180 15.67 4.21 -11.72
C ALA A 180 16.15 4.43 -10.26
N THR A 181 16.08 5.65 -9.73
CA THR A 181 16.46 5.99 -8.35
C THR A 181 15.29 5.87 -7.36
N GLY A 182 14.12 5.45 -7.81
CA GLY A 182 12.95 5.23 -6.98
C GLY A 182 13.06 3.94 -6.17
N THR A 183 12.33 3.90 -5.05
CA THR A 183 12.12 2.66 -4.30
C THR A 183 10.86 1.99 -4.81
N TYR A 184 10.96 0.75 -5.29
CA TYR A 184 9.84 -0.04 -5.76
C TYR A 184 9.58 -1.17 -4.78
N ALA A 185 8.37 -1.19 -4.20
CA ALA A 185 7.90 -2.25 -3.31
C ALA A 185 6.84 -3.08 -4.05
N LEU A 186 7.23 -4.25 -4.51
CA LEU A 186 6.34 -5.20 -5.15
C LEU A 186 5.87 -6.24 -4.14
N TRP A 187 4.55 -6.34 -3.96
CA TRP A 187 3.93 -7.39 -3.19
C TRP A 187 3.42 -8.49 -4.12
N TYR A 188 3.74 -9.74 -3.80
CA TYR A 188 3.28 -10.91 -4.57
C TYR A 188 3.12 -12.15 -3.69
N PRO A 189 2.23 -13.09 -4.05
CA PRO A 189 2.02 -14.30 -3.26
C PRO A 189 3.21 -15.25 -3.38
N VAL A 190 3.69 -15.78 -2.24
CA VAL A 190 4.76 -16.80 -2.23
C VAL A 190 4.14 -18.18 -2.38
N VAL A 191 3.88 -18.58 -3.62
CA VAL A 191 3.35 -19.91 -3.98
C VAL A 191 4.22 -20.55 -5.09
N LEU A 192 4.24 -21.87 -5.15
CA LEU A 192 5.04 -22.63 -6.13
C LEU A 192 4.39 -22.59 -7.53
N ARG A 193 4.33 -21.39 -8.15
CA ARG A 193 3.82 -21.21 -9.51
C ARG A 193 4.95 -20.83 -10.46
N ALA A 194 4.97 -21.44 -11.65
CA ALA A 194 5.95 -21.13 -12.69
C ALA A 194 5.92 -19.64 -13.10
N GLN A 195 4.75 -19.02 -13.06
CA GLN A 195 4.57 -17.60 -13.36
C GLN A 195 5.36 -16.67 -12.41
N ILE A 196 5.37 -16.99 -11.11
CA ILE A 196 6.10 -16.20 -10.10
C ILE A 196 7.60 -16.31 -10.33
N LYS A 197 8.10 -17.54 -10.55
CA LYS A 197 9.52 -17.75 -10.85
C LYS A 197 9.96 -17.00 -12.10
N ARG A 198 9.10 -17.00 -13.13
CA ARG A 198 9.36 -16.26 -14.36
C ARG A 198 9.34 -14.74 -14.11
N MET A 199 8.31 -14.23 -13.42
CA MET A 199 8.22 -12.82 -13.08
C MET A 199 9.46 -12.32 -12.33
N ILE A 200 9.91 -13.05 -11.30
CA ILE A 200 11.13 -12.70 -10.54
C ILE A 200 12.33 -12.63 -11.47
N LYS A 201 12.55 -13.68 -12.29
CA LYS A 201 13.65 -13.73 -13.25
C LYS A 201 13.62 -12.57 -14.26
N ASP A 202 12.43 -12.17 -14.71
CA ASP A 202 12.27 -11.09 -15.69
C ASP A 202 12.45 -9.69 -15.06
N LEU A 203 12.48 -9.60 -13.72
CA LEU A 203 12.75 -8.38 -12.95
C LEU A 203 14.21 -8.25 -12.49
N GLU A 204 14.99 -9.35 -12.43
CA GLU A 204 16.43 -9.40 -12.16
C GLU A 204 17.24 -8.93 -13.37
#